data_2d858976f633eaa618d4aae9db913d8f
#
_entry.id   2d858976f633eaa618d4aae9db913d8f
#
_cell.length_a   1.000
_cell.length_b   1.000
_cell.length_c   1.000
_cell.angle_alpha   90.00
_cell.angle_beta   90.00
_cell.angle_gamma   90.00
#
_symmetry.space_group_name_H-M   'P 1'
#
loop_
_entity.id
_entity.type
_entity.pdbx_description
1 polymer ?
#
loop_
_entity_poly.entity_id
_entity_poly.type
_entity_poly.pdbx_seq_one_letter_code
_entity_poly.pdbx_strand_id
1 'polypeptide(L)'
;YRKILPHVMEDHSQSQLPEEMRDHAARWDQPFLITTSVRFFESLFSDHPTDCRKLHNLANSVILFDEAQSLPVSLLSPTLKVIEELCTRYGCSVVFSTATQPDYTGLREINWSASELLPEHSEFYRALRRTAAHWEIDTPTPLEEIAERMAQHQNVCTIVNLRAHARTLYQALARLCPEEEVFLLSTDLCPAHRTEVIQ
;
A
#
# COMPACT_ATOMS: atom_id res chain seq x y z
N TYR A 1 1.69 9.27 -11.71
CA TYR A 1 0.53 8.98 -12.57
C TYR A 1 0.11 10.20 -13.39
N ARG A 2 -0.03 11.41 -12.82
CA ARG A 2 -0.43 12.65 -13.57
C ARG A 2 0.44 12.97 -14.79
N LYS A 3 1.70 12.55 -14.82
CA LYS A 3 2.57 12.72 -16.00
C LYS A 3 2.21 11.81 -17.18
N ILE A 4 1.51 10.71 -16.91
CA ILE A 4 1.14 9.68 -17.90
C ILE A 4 -0.34 9.79 -18.27
N LEU A 5 -1.20 10.12 -17.30
CA LEU A 5 -2.65 10.19 -17.43
C LEU A 5 -3.13 11.60 -17.03
N PRO A 6 -3.37 12.49 -17.98
CA PRO A 6 -3.68 13.91 -17.69
C PRO A 6 -5.01 14.15 -16.95
N HIS A 7 -5.91 13.17 -16.93
CA HIS A 7 -7.26 13.28 -16.33
C HIS A 7 -7.48 12.26 -15.20
N VAL A 8 -6.51 12.14 -14.30
CA VAL A 8 -6.64 11.29 -13.11
C VAL A 8 -7.29 12.08 -11.98
N MET A 9 -8.37 11.54 -11.44
CA MET A 9 -8.98 12.03 -10.20
C MET A 9 -8.41 11.29 -9.01
N GLU A 10 -8.08 12.02 -7.95
CA GLU A 10 -7.60 11.48 -6.67
C GLU A 10 -8.68 11.71 -5.60
N ASP A 11 -9.16 10.64 -4.96
CA ASP A 11 -10.12 10.71 -3.83
C ASP A 11 -9.53 10.02 -2.60
N HIS A 12 -8.82 10.77 -1.77
CA HIS A 12 -8.27 10.30 -0.50
C HIS A 12 -8.23 11.45 0.53
N SER A 13 -7.96 11.15 1.79
CA SER A 13 -8.01 12.11 2.91
C SER A 13 -7.08 13.33 2.77
N GLN A 14 -6.07 13.26 1.92
CA GLN A 14 -5.13 14.35 1.66
C GLN A 14 -5.34 15.03 0.29
N SER A 15 -6.34 14.60 -0.49
CA SER A 15 -6.61 15.20 -1.79
C SER A 15 -7.19 16.60 -1.63
N GLN A 16 -6.57 17.59 -2.29
CA GLN A 16 -7.08 18.94 -2.42
C GLN A 16 -7.75 19.07 -3.77
N LEU A 17 -9.03 18.74 -3.83
CA LEU A 17 -9.80 18.83 -5.06
C LEU A 17 -10.33 20.25 -5.26
N PRO A 18 -10.21 20.84 -6.47
CA PRO A 18 -10.92 22.05 -6.85
C PRO A 18 -12.44 21.87 -6.65
N GLU A 19 -13.14 22.96 -6.36
CA GLU A 19 -14.59 22.91 -6.06
C GLU A 19 -15.39 22.28 -7.19
N GLU A 20 -15.02 22.55 -8.43
CA GLU A 20 -15.62 21.96 -9.64
C GLU A 20 -15.49 20.44 -9.73
N MET A 21 -14.46 19.87 -9.14
CA MET A 21 -14.19 18.43 -9.15
C MET A 21 -14.82 17.67 -7.98
N ARG A 22 -15.36 18.37 -6.97
CA ARG A 22 -15.94 17.72 -5.78
C ARG A 22 -17.15 16.87 -6.10
N ASP A 23 -18.01 17.33 -7.00
CA ASP A 23 -19.19 16.59 -7.44
C ASP A 23 -18.82 15.31 -8.22
N HIS A 24 -17.75 15.38 -9.02
CA HIS A 24 -17.23 14.21 -9.73
C HIS A 24 -16.59 13.22 -8.74
N ALA A 25 -15.84 13.70 -7.74
CA ALA A 25 -15.28 12.86 -6.69
C ALA A 25 -16.36 12.20 -5.82
N ALA A 26 -17.46 12.90 -5.53
CA ALA A 26 -18.58 12.35 -4.79
C ALA A 26 -19.28 11.20 -5.53
N ARG A 27 -19.14 11.11 -6.84
CA ARG A 27 -19.77 10.10 -7.69
C ARG A 27 -18.78 9.14 -8.35
N TRP A 28 -17.48 9.43 -8.30
CA TRP A 28 -16.43 8.73 -9.04
C TRP A 28 -16.68 8.70 -10.57
N ASP A 29 -17.20 9.78 -11.08
CA ASP A 29 -17.58 9.95 -12.48
C ASP A 29 -16.37 10.45 -13.29
N GLN A 30 -15.34 9.63 -13.37
CA GLN A 30 -14.13 9.89 -14.15
C GLN A 30 -13.54 8.58 -14.68
N PRO A 31 -12.94 8.59 -15.87
CA PRO A 31 -12.37 7.37 -16.48
C PRO A 31 -11.21 6.77 -15.68
N PHE A 32 -10.45 7.61 -14.96
CA PHE A 32 -9.33 7.18 -14.13
C PHE A 32 -9.45 7.77 -12.74
N LEU A 33 -9.50 6.90 -11.75
CA LEU A 33 -9.61 7.23 -10.34
C LEU A 33 -8.48 6.56 -9.55
N ILE A 34 -7.84 7.32 -8.66
CA ILE A 34 -6.93 6.81 -7.64
C ILE A 34 -7.55 7.08 -6.28
N THR A 35 -7.72 6.04 -5.49
CA THR A 35 -8.25 6.14 -4.13
C THR A 35 -7.50 5.19 -3.19
N THR A 36 -7.74 5.28 -1.90
CA THR A 36 -7.23 4.32 -0.93
C THR A 36 -8.18 3.13 -0.80
N SER A 37 -7.67 1.94 -0.47
CA SER A 37 -8.51 0.77 -0.17
C SER A 37 -9.53 1.05 0.94
N VAL A 38 -9.14 1.81 1.96
CA VAL A 38 -10.06 2.25 3.02
C VAL A 38 -11.23 3.04 2.45
N ARG A 39 -10.95 4.10 1.68
CA ARG A 39 -11.99 4.96 1.09
C ARG A 39 -12.88 4.20 0.11
N PHE A 40 -12.29 3.26 -0.63
CA PHE A 40 -13.03 2.38 -1.54
C PHE A 40 -14.07 1.53 -0.78
N PHE A 41 -13.63 0.79 0.25
CA PHE A 41 -14.54 -0.07 1.01
C PHE A 41 -15.50 0.71 1.90
N GLU A 42 -15.09 1.81 2.52
CA GLU A 42 -16.01 2.72 3.21
C GLU A 42 -17.16 3.15 2.29
N SER A 43 -16.85 3.50 1.04
CA SER A 43 -17.89 3.89 0.08
C SER A 43 -18.84 2.76 -0.29
N LEU A 44 -18.37 1.51 -0.35
CA LEU A 44 -19.18 0.35 -0.68
C LEU A 44 -20.06 -0.12 0.50
N PHE A 45 -19.55 0.02 1.74
CA PHE A 45 -20.27 -0.40 2.95
C PHE A 45 -21.02 0.74 3.64
N SER A 46 -21.01 1.95 3.06
CA SER A 46 -21.69 3.11 3.61
C SER A 46 -23.22 2.92 3.55
N ASP A 47 -23.90 3.41 4.58
CA ASP A 47 -25.36 3.57 4.63
C ASP A 47 -25.81 4.96 4.14
N HIS A 48 -24.87 5.83 3.77
CA HIS A 48 -25.16 7.16 3.26
C HIS A 48 -25.46 7.16 1.75
N PRO A 49 -26.59 7.71 1.32
CA PRO A 49 -26.98 7.75 -0.10
C PRO A 49 -25.96 8.43 -1.03
N THR A 50 -25.19 9.38 -0.51
CA THR A 50 -24.13 10.07 -1.25
C THR A 50 -22.99 9.13 -1.64
N ASP A 51 -22.61 8.22 -0.76
CA ASP A 51 -21.54 7.27 -1.02
C ASP A 51 -22.01 6.13 -1.94
N CYS A 52 -23.26 5.70 -1.81
CA CYS A 52 -23.86 4.67 -2.66
C CYS A 52 -23.89 5.06 -4.15
N ARG A 53 -23.86 6.36 -4.49
CA ARG A 53 -23.81 6.83 -5.88
C ARG A 53 -22.55 6.38 -6.62
N LYS A 54 -21.46 6.12 -5.91
CA LYS A 54 -20.19 5.66 -6.47
C LYS A 54 -20.30 4.27 -7.11
N LEU A 55 -21.13 3.39 -6.53
CA LEU A 55 -21.33 2.03 -7.03
C LEU A 55 -21.83 2.01 -8.48
N HIS A 56 -22.65 2.97 -8.89
CA HIS A 56 -23.13 3.07 -10.26
C HIS A 56 -21.98 3.22 -11.26
N ASN A 57 -20.99 4.01 -10.94
CA ASN A 57 -19.83 4.28 -11.82
C ASN A 57 -18.72 3.22 -11.68
N LEU A 58 -18.82 2.32 -10.70
CA LEU A 58 -17.93 1.16 -10.61
C LEU A 58 -18.34 0.04 -11.57
N ALA A 59 -19.60 -0.04 -11.98
CA ALA A 59 -20.06 -1.08 -12.89
C ALA A 59 -19.26 -1.07 -14.20
N ASN A 60 -18.85 -2.27 -14.66
CA ASN A 60 -18.02 -2.50 -15.85
C ASN A 60 -16.62 -1.83 -15.79
N SER A 61 -16.10 -1.58 -14.61
CA SER A 61 -14.77 -1.01 -14.42
C SER A 61 -13.69 -2.08 -14.21
N VAL A 62 -12.44 -1.66 -14.36
CA VAL A 62 -11.26 -2.42 -13.93
C VAL A 62 -10.78 -1.82 -12.61
N ILE A 63 -10.70 -2.63 -11.57
CA ILE A 63 -10.29 -2.24 -10.23
C ILE A 63 -8.95 -2.89 -9.92
N LEU A 64 -7.91 -2.06 -9.74
CA LEU A 64 -6.57 -2.51 -9.37
C LEU A 64 -6.33 -2.27 -7.88
N PHE A 65 -6.15 -3.33 -7.11
CA PHE A 65 -5.66 -3.26 -5.74
C PHE A 65 -4.15 -3.40 -5.73
N ASP A 66 -3.46 -2.31 -5.49
CA ASP A 66 -2.02 -2.33 -5.24
C ASP A 66 -1.74 -2.63 -3.76
N GLU A 67 -0.67 -3.38 -3.48
CA GLU A 67 -0.35 -3.88 -2.14
C GLU A 67 -1.52 -4.64 -1.49
N ALA A 68 -2.14 -5.56 -2.24
CA ALA A 68 -3.35 -6.30 -1.82
C ALA A 68 -3.18 -7.07 -0.49
N GLN A 69 -1.95 -7.43 -0.09
CA GLN A 69 -1.66 -8.04 1.21
C GLN A 69 -1.92 -7.09 2.39
N SER A 70 -2.09 -5.79 2.15
CA SER A 70 -2.40 -4.80 3.20
C SER A 70 -3.88 -4.76 3.59
N LEU A 71 -4.74 -5.53 2.92
CA LEU A 71 -6.16 -5.63 3.27
C LEU A 71 -6.32 -6.12 4.72
N PRO A 72 -7.17 -5.45 5.53
CA PRO A 72 -7.31 -5.80 6.94
C PRO A 72 -7.89 -7.20 7.13
N VAL A 73 -7.16 -8.06 7.85
CA VAL A 73 -7.52 -9.47 8.06
C VAL A 73 -8.90 -9.61 8.72
N SER A 74 -9.26 -8.73 9.64
CA SER A 74 -10.56 -8.73 10.31
C SER A 74 -11.76 -8.47 9.39
N LEU A 75 -11.52 -7.80 8.27
CA LEU A 75 -12.54 -7.46 7.26
C LEU A 75 -12.36 -8.25 5.96
N LEU A 76 -11.44 -9.21 5.93
CA LEU A 76 -11.05 -9.88 4.70
C LEU A 76 -12.22 -10.65 4.05
N SER A 77 -12.98 -11.41 4.84
CA SER A 77 -14.13 -12.19 4.32
C SER A 77 -15.22 -11.28 3.70
N PRO A 78 -15.76 -10.24 4.37
CA PRO A 78 -16.73 -9.35 3.74
C PRO A 78 -16.14 -8.59 2.54
N THR A 79 -14.87 -8.20 2.58
CA THR A 79 -14.18 -7.54 1.48
C THR A 79 -14.13 -8.41 0.23
N LEU A 80 -13.71 -9.68 0.37
CA LEU A 80 -13.61 -10.60 -0.76
C LEU A 80 -14.97 -10.98 -1.33
N LYS A 81 -16.03 -11.07 -0.49
CA LYS A 81 -17.41 -11.25 -0.95
C LYS A 81 -17.91 -10.08 -1.78
N VAL A 82 -17.63 -8.86 -1.37
CA VAL A 82 -18.02 -7.67 -2.15
C VAL A 82 -17.25 -7.64 -3.48
N ILE A 83 -15.98 -8.02 -3.50
CA ILE A 83 -15.19 -8.16 -4.74
C ILE A 83 -15.84 -9.21 -5.66
N GLU A 84 -16.25 -10.36 -5.13
CA GLU A 84 -16.98 -11.38 -5.90
C GLU A 84 -18.28 -10.82 -6.51
N GLU A 85 -19.08 -10.10 -5.72
CA GLU A 85 -20.31 -9.45 -6.21
C GLU A 85 -20.01 -8.42 -7.32
N LEU A 86 -18.98 -7.61 -7.16
CA LEU A 86 -18.57 -6.65 -8.20
C LEU A 86 -18.20 -7.35 -9.51
N CYS A 87 -17.49 -8.46 -9.43
CA CYS A 87 -17.11 -9.22 -10.61
C CYS A 87 -18.32 -9.94 -11.26
N THR A 88 -19.17 -10.59 -10.44
CA THR A 88 -20.23 -11.47 -10.96
C THR A 88 -21.48 -10.71 -11.37
N ARG A 89 -21.84 -9.64 -10.69
CA ARG A 89 -23.10 -8.92 -10.91
C ARG A 89 -22.94 -7.53 -11.53
N TYR A 90 -21.78 -6.89 -11.32
CA TYR A 90 -21.55 -5.54 -11.82
C TYR A 90 -20.57 -5.50 -13.01
N GLY A 91 -20.12 -6.66 -13.50
CA GLY A 91 -19.25 -6.74 -14.67
C GLY A 91 -17.85 -6.17 -14.48
N CYS A 92 -17.42 -6.00 -13.22
CA CYS A 92 -16.08 -5.50 -12.92
C CYS A 92 -15.02 -6.56 -13.16
N SER A 93 -13.80 -6.12 -13.49
CA SER A 93 -12.60 -6.95 -13.46
C SER A 93 -11.71 -6.48 -12.32
N VAL A 94 -11.25 -7.40 -11.48
CA VAL A 94 -10.41 -7.06 -10.32
C VAL A 94 -9.02 -7.65 -10.52
N VAL A 95 -8.01 -6.83 -10.31
CA VAL A 95 -6.59 -7.20 -10.39
C VAL A 95 -5.94 -6.95 -9.03
N PHE A 96 -5.29 -7.96 -8.48
CA PHE A 96 -4.45 -7.82 -7.28
C PHE A 96 -2.99 -7.68 -7.71
N SER A 97 -2.36 -6.57 -7.32
CA SER A 97 -0.94 -6.32 -7.46
C SER A 97 -0.30 -6.42 -6.08
N THR A 98 0.66 -7.33 -5.93
CA THR A 98 1.29 -7.58 -4.64
C THR A 98 2.63 -8.29 -4.82
N ALA A 99 3.58 -8.01 -3.94
CA ALA A 99 4.85 -8.75 -3.88
C ALA A 99 4.66 -10.16 -3.29
N THR A 100 3.62 -10.36 -2.45
CA THR A 100 3.33 -11.63 -1.76
C THR A 100 1.85 -11.89 -1.81
N GLN A 101 1.39 -12.68 -2.81
CA GLN A 101 -0.03 -13.01 -2.97
C GLN A 101 -0.53 -13.84 -1.78
N PRO A 102 -1.50 -13.34 -1.00
CA PRO A 102 -2.12 -14.14 0.04
C PRO A 102 -2.94 -15.29 -0.57
N ASP A 103 -2.91 -16.45 0.08
CA ASP A 103 -3.77 -17.56 -0.28
C ASP A 103 -5.15 -17.39 0.39
N TYR A 104 -6.15 -17.07 -0.41
CA TYR A 104 -7.52 -16.90 0.07
C TYR A 104 -8.33 -18.20 0.06
N THR A 105 -7.81 -19.31 -0.49
CA THR A 105 -8.54 -20.58 -0.62
C THR A 105 -8.84 -21.24 0.73
N GLY A 106 -8.11 -20.88 1.80
CA GLY A 106 -8.40 -21.33 3.16
C GLY A 106 -9.64 -20.71 3.82
N LEU A 107 -10.24 -19.67 3.22
CA LEU A 107 -11.43 -19.03 3.75
C LEU A 107 -12.68 -19.80 3.29
N ARG A 108 -13.41 -20.40 4.25
CA ARG A 108 -14.59 -21.26 3.97
C ARG A 108 -15.69 -20.62 3.12
N GLU A 109 -15.71 -19.31 3.07
CA GLU A 109 -16.77 -18.54 2.42
C GLU A 109 -16.38 -18.05 1.03
N ILE A 110 -15.17 -18.32 0.58
CA ILE A 110 -14.63 -17.88 -0.71
C ILE A 110 -14.51 -19.10 -1.63
N ASN A 111 -15.29 -19.10 -2.71
CA ASN A 111 -15.40 -20.21 -3.65
C ASN A 111 -14.74 -19.93 -5.01
N TRP A 112 -13.93 -18.88 -5.07
CA TRP A 112 -13.20 -18.49 -6.28
C TRP A 112 -11.70 -18.42 -6.02
N SER A 113 -10.93 -18.50 -7.08
CA SER A 113 -9.48 -18.27 -7.06
C SER A 113 -9.11 -17.24 -8.10
N ALA A 114 -8.12 -16.41 -7.80
CA ALA A 114 -7.54 -15.51 -8.80
C ALA A 114 -6.71 -16.33 -9.80
N SER A 115 -6.77 -15.95 -11.07
CA SER A 115 -5.86 -16.48 -12.08
C SER A 115 -4.63 -15.61 -12.21
N GLU A 116 -3.46 -16.23 -12.41
CA GLU A 116 -2.22 -15.49 -12.64
C GLU A 116 -2.30 -14.71 -13.97
N LEU A 117 -2.07 -13.40 -13.88
CA LEU A 117 -2.01 -12.53 -15.06
C LEU A 117 -0.70 -12.74 -15.84
N LEU A 118 0.39 -13.10 -15.14
CA LEU A 118 1.71 -13.36 -15.68
C LEU A 118 2.19 -14.76 -15.26
N PRO A 119 1.81 -15.83 -15.98
CA PRO A 119 2.15 -17.21 -15.59
C PRO A 119 3.67 -17.47 -15.53
N GLU A 120 4.48 -16.73 -16.28
CA GLU A 120 5.94 -16.86 -16.33
C GLU A 120 6.67 -15.92 -15.35
N HIS A 121 5.98 -15.43 -14.31
CA HIS A 121 6.55 -14.49 -13.33
C HIS A 121 7.85 -14.97 -12.68
N SER A 122 8.05 -16.28 -12.52
CA SER A 122 9.28 -16.86 -11.95
C SER A 122 10.54 -16.56 -12.77
N GLU A 123 10.42 -16.39 -14.09
CA GLU A 123 11.52 -16.01 -14.96
C GLU A 123 11.88 -14.55 -14.79
N PHE A 124 10.89 -13.68 -14.65
CA PHE A 124 11.10 -12.26 -14.34
C PHE A 124 11.79 -12.08 -12.99
N TYR A 125 11.36 -12.81 -11.95
CA TYR A 125 12.02 -12.77 -10.64
C TYR A 125 13.49 -13.19 -10.73
N ARG A 126 13.80 -14.21 -11.50
CA ARG A 126 15.18 -14.68 -11.72
C ARG A 126 16.02 -13.66 -12.46
N ALA A 127 15.50 -13.09 -13.54
CA ALA A 127 16.18 -12.10 -14.37
C ALA A 127 16.41 -10.77 -13.64
N LEU A 128 15.48 -10.38 -12.75
CA LEU A 128 15.52 -9.12 -11.99
C LEU A 128 16.16 -9.25 -10.61
N ARG A 129 16.67 -10.42 -10.24
CA ARG A 129 17.27 -10.63 -8.93
C ARG A 129 18.52 -9.75 -8.75
N ARG A 130 18.47 -8.85 -7.77
CA ARG A 130 19.53 -7.88 -7.44
C ARG A 130 20.03 -8.01 -6.00
N THR A 131 19.39 -8.84 -5.19
CA THR A 131 19.64 -8.94 -3.76
C THR A 131 19.90 -10.38 -3.35
N ALA A 132 20.67 -10.55 -2.30
CA ALA A 132 20.78 -11.79 -1.54
C ALA A 132 20.20 -11.56 -0.15
N ALA A 133 19.35 -12.48 0.30
CA ALA A 133 18.79 -12.42 1.65
C ALA A 133 19.68 -13.22 2.60
N HIS A 134 20.02 -12.62 3.73
CA HIS A 134 20.69 -13.27 4.85
C HIS A 134 19.75 -13.23 6.05
N TRP A 135 19.56 -14.37 6.72
CA TRP A 135 18.63 -14.49 7.83
C TRP A 135 19.40 -14.65 9.13
N GLU A 136 19.15 -13.78 10.09
CA GLU A 136 19.69 -13.83 11.46
C GLU A 136 18.50 -13.79 12.43
N ILE A 137 17.84 -14.93 12.62
CA ILE A 137 16.59 -15.03 13.38
C ILE A 137 16.73 -15.74 14.72
N ASP A 138 17.86 -16.43 14.94
CA ASP A 138 18.04 -17.30 16.10
C ASP A 138 18.49 -16.56 17.37
N THR A 139 19.08 -15.37 17.21
CA THR A 139 19.62 -14.61 18.33
C THR A 139 19.15 -13.16 18.29
N PRO A 140 18.51 -12.67 19.38
CA PRO A 140 18.17 -11.24 19.48
C PRO A 140 19.42 -10.38 19.44
N THR A 141 19.45 -9.40 18.54
CA THR A 141 20.58 -8.46 18.37
C THR A 141 20.22 -7.13 19.04
N PRO A 142 21.07 -6.60 19.95
CA PRO A 142 20.88 -5.28 20.54
C PRO A 142 20.83 -4.17 19.48
N LEU A 143 20.05 -3.11 19.74
CA LEU A 143 19.92 -1.99 18.79
C LEU A 143 21.23 -1.24 18.58
N GLU A 144 22.07 -1.18 19.63
CA GLU A 144 23.39 -0.59 19.58
C GLU A 144 24.32 -1.33 18.60
N GLU A 145 24.31 -2.66 18.64
CA GLU A 145 25.06 -3.50 17.70
C GLU A 145 24.55 -3.34 16.27
N ILE A 146 23.24 -3.21 16.09
CA ILE A 146 22.66 -2.91 14.77
C ILE A 146 23.15 -1.56 14.27
N ALA A 147 23.18 -0.53 15.11
CA ALA A 147 23.72 0.79 14.74
C ALA A 147 25.19 0.73 14.36
N GLU A 148 26.02 -0.02 15.10
CA GLU A 148 27.43 -0.22 14.77
C GLU A 148 27.62 -0.92 13.42
N ARG A 149 26.82 -1.94 13.12
CA ARG A 149 26.82 -2.60 11.81
C ARG A 149 26.38 -1.64 10.70
N MET A 150 25.34 -0.84 10.93
CA MET A 150 24.89 0.18 9.97
C MET A 150 25.99 1.19 9.65
N ALA A 151 26.72 1.68 10.66
CA ALA A 151 27.79 2.65 10.48
C ALA A 151 28.99 2.14 9.63
N GLN A 152 29.07 0.84 9.40
CA GLN A 152 30.12 0.25 8.54
C GLN A 152 29.75 0.28 7.05
N HIS A 153 28.50 0.65 6.70
CA HIS A 153 28.02 0.68 5.33
C HIS A 153 27.82 2.11 4.84
N GLN A 154 28.21 2.37 3.61
CA GLN A 154 28.03 3.69 3.00
C GLN A 154 26.55 4.04 2.78
N ASN A 155 25.72 3.06 2.40
CA ASN A 155 24.28 3.23 2.22
C ASN A 155 23.57 2.04 2.86
N VAL A 156 22.77 2.31 3.87
CA VAL A 156 22.02 1.30 4.60
C VAL A 156 20.67 1.83 5.02
N CYS A 157 19.66 0.97 5.02
CA CYS A 157 18.33 1.28 5.53
C CYS A 157 17.91 0.16 6.50
N THR A 158 17.45 0.55 7.67
CA THR A 158 16.90 -0.39 8.66
C THR A 158 15.43 -0.09 8.90
N ILE A 159 14.59 -1.11 8.76
CA ILE A 159 13.15 -1.01 8.99
C ILE A 159 12.83 -1.71 10.30
N VAL A 160 12.18 -1.01 11.21
CA VAL A 160 11.76 -1.53 12.51
C VAL A 160 10.26 -1.33 12.75
N ASN A 161 9.64 -2.22 13.51
CA ASN A 161 8.20 -2.20 13.76
C ASN A 161 7.79 -1.16 14.82
N LEU A 162 8.70 -0.76 15.70
CA LEU A 162 8.40 0.14 16.81
C LEU A 162 9.07 1.50 16.59
N ARG A 163 8.28 2.57 16.74
CA ARG A 163 8.78 3.96 16.68
C ARG A 163 9.89 4.24 17.71
N ALA A 164 9.78 3.63 18.88
CA ALA A 164 10.82 3.72 19.92
C ALA A 164 12.15 3.15 19.44
N HIS A 165 12.14 2.00 18.77
CA HIS A 165 13.36 1.38 18.21
C HIS A 165 13.97 2.25 17.10
N ALA A 166 13.14 2.83 16.22
CA ALA A 166 13.63 3.74 15.19
C ALA A 166 14.35 4.95 15.79
N ARG A 167 13.77 5.53 16.86
CA ARG A 167 14.39 6.66 17.58
C ARG A 167 15.68 6.27 18.29
N THR A 168 15.72 5.11 18.92
CA THR A 168 16.94 4.60 19.59
C THR A 168 18.06 4.37 18.58
N LEU A 169 17.75 3.73 17.45
CA LEU A 169 18.73 3.52 16.36
C LEU A 169 19.25 4.85 15.80
N TYR A 170 18.36 5.80 15.54
CA TYR A 170 18.75 7.13 15.07
C TYR A 170 19.71 7.81 16.05
N GLN A 171 19.40 7.80 17.35
CA GLN A 171 20.25 8.38 18.37
C GLN A 171 21.61 7.68 18.51
N ALA A 172 21.65 6.37 18.31
CA ALA A 172 22.89 5.61 18.33
C ALA A 172 23.75 5.92 17.10
N LEU A 173 23.14 5.97 15.91
CA LEU A 173 23.81 6.32 14.65
C LEU A 173 24.34 7.76 14.64
N ALA A 174 23.59 8.72 15.15
CA ALA A 174 24.01 10.13 15.24
C ALA A 174 25.24 10.36 16.16
N ARG A 175 25.63 9.36 16.95
CA ARG A 175 26.88 9.35 17.72
C ARG A 175 28.05 8.76 16.95
N LEU A 176 27.77 7.94 15.93
CA LEU A 176 28.78 7.20 15.16
C LEU A 176 29.05 7.81 13.79
N CYS A 177 28.07 8.49 13.23
CA CYS A 177 28.11 9.10 11.90
C CYS A 177 27.82 10.60 11.97
N PRO A 178 28.23 11.41 10.98
CA PRO A 178 27.81 12.79 10.85
C PRO A 178 26.28 12.89 10.82
N GLU A 179 25.70 13.84 11.55
CA GLU A 179 24.24 13.98 11.67
C GLU A 179 23.56 14.24 10.32
N GLU A 180 24.26 14.88 9.39
CA GLU A 180 23.81 15.18 8.04
C GLU A 180 23.62 13.95 7.15
N GLU A 181 24.18 12.80 7.55
CA GLU A 181 24.10 11.53 6.82
C GLU A 181 23.08 10.55 7.42
N VAL A 182 22.46 10.90 8.56
CA VAL A 182 21.54 10.02 9.28
C VAL A 182 20.10 10.55 9.17
N PHE A 183 19.23 9.78 8.58
CA PHE A 183 17.83 10.13 8.36
C PHE A 183 16.89 9.23 9.15
N LEU A 184 15.92 9.82 9.83
CA LEU A 184 14.83 9.11 10.50
C LEU A 184 13.52 9.36 9.76
N LEU A 185 12.90 8.29 9.24
CA LEU A 185 11.55 8.35 8.69
C LEU A 185 10.59 7.60 9.61
N SER A 186 9.68 8.31 10.24
CA SER A 186 8.74 7.77 11.23
C SER A 186 7.37 8.43 11.11
N THR A 187 6.32 7.74 11.61
CA THR A 187 4.98 8.32 11.74
C THR A 187 4.90 9.42 12.79
N ASP A 188 5.93 9.62 13.61
CA ASP A 188 6.04 10.75 14.56
C ASP A 188 6.35 12.08 13.85
N LEU A 189 6.83 12.03 12.60
CA LEU A 189 7.11 13.22 11.82
C LEU A 189 5.82 13.82 11.26
N CYS A 190 5.68 15.14 11.33
CA CYS A 190 4.59 15.83 10.62
C CYS A 190 4.75 15.68 9.08
N PRO A 191 3.67 15.86 8.31
CA PRO A 191 3.71 15.64 6.85
C PRO A 191 4.77 16.49 6.12
N ALA A 192 4.95 17.76 6.53
CA ALA A 192 5.95 18.64 5.93
C ALA A 192 7.38 18.12 6.15
N HIS A 193 7.71 17.77 7.39
CA HIS A 193 9.03 17.24 7.76
C HIS A 193 9.30 15.88 7.08
N ARG A 194 8.27 15.04 6.95
CA ARG A 194 8.41 13.77 6.22
C ARG A 194 8.75 14.00 4.75
N THR A 195 8.13 14.99 4.11
CA THR A 195 8.43 15.34 2.72
C THR A 195 9.87 15.84 2.55
N GLU A 196 10.36 16.62 3.50
CA GLU A 196 11.74 17.12 3.52
C GLU A 196 12.76 15.97 3.64
N VAL A 197 12.49 14.98 4.49
CA VAL A 197 13.38 13.80 4.65
C VAL A 197 13.40 12.91 3.40
N ILE A 198 12.32 12.90 2.59
CA ILE A 198 12.22 12.05 1.38
C ILE A 198 12.83 12.72 0.15
N GLN A 199 12.95 14.04 0.11
CA GLN A 199 13.54 14.80 -1.02
C GLN A 199 15.06 14.76 -1.01
#